data_6190e41a8f0451fa12f8288840af772c
#
_entry.id   6190e41a8f0451fa12f8288840af772c
#
_cell.length_a   1.000
_cell.length_b   1.000
_cell.length_c   1.000
_cell.angle_alpha   90.00
_cell.angle_beta   90.00
_cell.angle_gamma   90.00
#
_symmetry.space_group_name_H-M   'P 1'
#
loop_
_entity.id
_entity.type
_entity.pdbx_description
1 polymer ?
#
loop_
_entity_poly.entity_id
_entity_poly.type
_entity_poly.pdbx_seq_one_letter_code
_entity_poly.pdbx_strand_id
1 'polypeptide(L)'
;MSVLDLARAELRGIRPYVPGAYEPGMIRLNANESPWRSPGDTSDRGLNVYPPPRPTVLQVKLAEYYGIEQKQILVTRGSSEAIDVLIRGFCAAGKDKILICPPTFDMYRLYASIQNAGIVRVPLLAARDFALDVDDILKALDANTKIVFVCSPNNPTGQSMARPDIERICRETAGRALVVIDEAYHEYATGGHYLDLRNRYEHVVLLRTLSKFVSLAGVRCGLIVGAPQLIEFAQVVLPPYTFPTPSIELVEQALSQDSLRVSEERVATIKRERERLAAALRDVPQVMKVFPSDANFIMVKTRDGQAFRETARRAGILVRTFEDPLLADCVRITIGRPTDNDQLLRAVAGVERASNA
;
A
#
# COMPACT_ATOMS: atom_id res chain seq x y z
N MET A 1 -1.66 10.39 -26.58
CA MET A 1 -0.97 9.08 -26.39
C MET A 1 -1.75 8.34 -25.33
N SER A 2 -2.23 7.12 -25.63
CA SER A 2 -2.98 6.30 -24.66
C SER A 2 -2.04 5.80 -23.57
N VAL A 3 -2.56 5.61 -22.34
CA VAL A 3 -1.80 4.98 -21.24
C VAL A 3 -1.28 3.58 -21.63
N LEU A 4 -1.96 2.88 -22.55
CA LEU A 4 -1.52 1.58 -23.05
C LEU A 4 -0.29 1.65 -23.96
N ASP A 5 0.08 2.82 -24.48
CA ASP A 5 1.33 3.00 -25.22
C ASP A 5 2.56 2.84 -24.31
N LEU A 6 2.39 2.97 -23.01
CA LEU A 6 3.41 2.72 -22.01
C LEU A 6 3.53 1.22 -21.63
N ALA A 7 2.50 0.41 -21.90
CA ALA A 7 2.49 -1.02 -21.60
C ALA A 7 3.45 -1.80 -22.51
N ARG A 8 3.91 -2.95 -22.03
CA ARG A 8 4.72 -3.90 -22.80
C ARG A 8 4.01 -4.27 -24.10
N ALA A 9 4.68 -4.10 -25.24
CA ALA A 9 4.09 -4.26 -26.56
C ALA A 9 3.53 -5.68 -26.80
N GLU A 10 4.22 -6.70 -26.30
CA GLU A 10 3.85 -8.10 -26.45
C GLU A 10 2.60 -8.50 -25.66
N LEU A 11 2.16 -7.68 -24.70
CA LEU A 11 0.97 -7.93 -23.90
C LEU A 11 -0.29 -7.21 -24.42
N ARG A 12 -0.15 -6.19 -25.27
CA ARG A 12 -1.25 -5.32 -25.70
C ARG A 12 -2.36 -6.04 -26.48
N GLY A 13 -2.05 -7.14 -27.14
CA GLY A 13 -3.01 -7.94 -27.91
C GLY A 13 -3.62 -9.12 -27.13
N ILE A 14 -3.15 -9.37 -25.91
CA ILE A 14 -3.61 -10.49 -25.10
C ILE A 14 -4.94 -10.12 -24.44
N ARG A 15 -5.91 -11.01 -24.49
CA ARG A 15 -7.17 -10.86 -23.77
C ARG A 15 -7.09 -11.54 -22.41
N PRO A 16 -7.71 -10.96 -21.36
CA PRO A 16 -7.84 -11.65 -20.08
C PRO A 16 -8.50 -13.02 -20.25
N TYR A 17 -8.08 -13.98 -19.42
CA TYR A 17 -8.72 -15.30 -19.38
C TYR A 17 -10.21 -15.16 -19.02
N VAL A 18 -11.07 -15.76 -19.84
CA VAL A 18 -12.51 -15.83 -19.60
C VAL A 18 -12.83 -17.26 -19.15
N PRO A 19 -13.17 -17.49 -17.89
CA PRO A 19 -13.56 -18.80 -17.40
C PRO A 19 -14.94 -19.21 -17.88
N GLY A 20 -15.32 -20.47 -17.62
CA GLY A 20 -16.67 -20.97 -17.86
C GLY A 20 -17.72 -20.10 -17.17
N ALA A 21 -18.83 -19.87 -17.84
CA ALA A 21 -19.92 -19.03 -17.35
C ALA A 21 -20.39 -19.47 -15.95
N TYR A 22 -20.70 -18.50 -15.11
CA TYR A 22 -21.41 -18.71 -13.85
C TYR A 22 -22.76 -18.01 -13.95
N GLU A 23 -23.82 -18.78 -13.78
CA GLU A 23 -25.20 -18.26 -13.75
C GLU A 23 -25.86 -18.71 -12.46
N PRO A 24 -26.38 -17.78 -11.63
CA PRO A 24 -27.08 -18.13 -10.41
C PRO A 24 -28.24 -19.11 -10.66
N GLY A 25 -28.35 -20.13 -9.82
CA GLY A 25 -29.42 -21.15 -9.92
C GLY A 25 -29.15 -22.28 -10.92
N MET A 26 -28.07 -22.20 -11.70
CA MET A 26 -27.69 -23.28 -12.62
C MET A 26 -26.78 -24.31 -11.96
N ILE A 27 -26.95 -25.61 -12.31
CA ILE A 27 -26.02 -26.65 -11.89
C ILE A 27 -24.71 -26.47 -12.67
N ARG A 28 -23.61 -26.31 -11.93
CA ARG A 28 -22.30 -26.01 -12.50
C ARG A 28 -21.50 -27.26 -12.77
N LEU A 29 -21.45 -27.69 -14.05
CA LEU A 29 -20.66 -28.83 -14.52
C LEU A 29 -19.56 -28.41 -15.54
N ASN A 30 -19.08 -27.16 -15.47
CA ASN A 30 -18.21 -26.58 -16.47
C ASN A 30 -16.83 -26.10 -15.89
N ALA A 31 -16.53 -26.42 -14.63
CA ALA A 31 -15.33 -25.97 -13.97
C ALA A 31 -14.55 -27.08 -13.24
N ASN A 32 -14.92 -28.33 -13.43
CA ASN A 32 -14.29 -29.52 -12.82
C ASN A 32 -14.24 -29.48 -11.29
N GLU A 33 -15.21 -28.83 -10.67
CA GLU A 33 -15.33 -28.68 -9.23
C GLU A 33 -15.86 -29.94 -8.56
N SER A 34 -15.50 -30.15 -7.29
CA SER A 34 -16.11 -31.19 -6.48
C SER A 34 -17.59 -30.86 -6.22
N PRO A 35 -18.54 -31.83 -6.40
CA PRO A 35 -19.94 -31.57 -6.08
C PRO A 35 -20.22 -31.52 -4.56
N TRP A 36 -19.26 -31.86 -3.73
CA TRP A 36 -19.41 -31.87 -2.27
C TRP A 36 -18.50 -30.82 -1.59
N ARG A 37 -19.05 -30.19 -0.58
CA ARG A 37 -18.26 -29.30 0.30
C ARG A 37 -17.20 -30.10 1.07
N SER A 38 -16.08 -29.45 1.38
CA SER A 38 -15.11 -30.00 2.32
C SER A 38 -15.74 -30.17 3.70
N PRO A 39 -15.45 -31.27 4.43
CA PRO A 39 -15.89 -31.38 5.83
C PRO A 39 -15.43 -30.16 6.66
N GLY A 40 -16.35 -29.56 7.39
CA GLY A 40 -16.07 -28.36 8.18
C GLY A 40 -16.14 -27.02 7.41
N ASP A 41 -16.47 -27.02 6.12
CA ASP A 41 -16.73 -25.78 5.38
C ASP A 41 -18.04 -25.13 5.86
N THR A 42 -17.88 -23.99 6.54
CA THR A 42 -18.98 -23.16 7.08
C THR A 42 -19.19 -21.87 6.30
N SER A 43 -18.52 -21.71 5.16
CA SER A 43 -18.66 -20.53 4.29
C SER A 43 -20.06 -20.47 3.65
N ASP A 44 -20.57 -19.27 3.41
CA ASP A 44 -21.89 -19.09 2.81
C ASP A 44 -21.92 -19.64 1.38
N ARG A 45 -20.85 -19.40 0.62
CA ARG A 45 -20.78 -19.71 -0.83
C ARG A 45 -20.27 -21.11 -1.15
N GLY A 46 -19.66 -21.83 -0.20
CA GLY A 46 -18.98 -23.11 -0.42
C GLY A 46 -17.57 -22.95 -0.97
N LEU A 47 -16.61 -23.65 -0.35
CA LEU A 47 -15.20 -23.60 -0.74
C LEU A 47 -14.85 -24.63 -1.84
N ASN A 48 -15.78 -25.51 -2.18
CA ASN A 48 -15.66 -26.45 -3.29
C ASN A 48 -15.89 -25.80 -4.66
N VAL A 49 -16.34 -24.55 -4.69
CA VAL A 49 -16.63 -23.78 -5.91
C VAL A 49 -15.61 -22.67 -6.07
N TYR A 50 -15.05 -22.50 -7.28
CA TYR A 50 -14.18 -21.36 -7.56
C TYR A 50 -14.89 -20.04 -7.27
N PRO A 51 -14.20 -19.08 -6.65
CA PRO A 51 -14.74 -17.73 -6.53
C PRO A 51 -14.96 -17.11 -7.93
N PRO A 52 -15.65 -15.98 -8.05
CA PRO A 52 -15.66 -15.22 -9.29
C PRO A 52 -14.22 -14.92 -9.75
N PRO A 53 -13.92 -14.99 -11.07
CA PRO A 53 -12.57 -14.71 -11.60
C PRO A 53 -12.05 -13.32 -11.17
N ARG A 54 -12.99 -12.41 -11.00
CA ARG A 54 -12.81 -11.09 -10.39
C ARG A 54 -13.91 -10.89 -9.35
N PRO A 55 -13.60 -10.39 -8.14
CA PRO A 55 -14.59 -10.25 -7.08
C PRO A 55 -15.48 -9.02 -7.34
N THR A 56 -16.39 -9.14 -8.31
CA THR A 56 -17.23 -8.04 -8.80
C THR A 56 -18.02 -7.36 -7.68
N VAL A 57 -18.55 -8.14 -6.73
CA VAL A 57 -19.28 -7.59 -5.58
C VAL A 57 -18.39 -6.67 -4.75
N LEU A 58 -17.12 -7.05 -4.52
CA LEU A 58 -16.18 -6.18 -3.82
C LEU A 58 -15.82 -4.94 -4.63
N GLN A 59 -15.67 -5.09 -5.96
CA GLN A 59 -15.40 -3.94 -6.82
C GLN A 59 -16.52 -2.90 -6.74
N VAL A 60 -17.80 -3.34 -6.73
CA VAL A 60 -18.95 -2.44 -6.55
C VAL A 60 -18.89 -1.72 -5.21
N LYS A 61 -18.79 -2.45 -4.10
CA LYS A 61 -18.74 -1.87 -2.75
C LYS A 61 -17.55 -0.92 -2.55
N LEU A 62 -16.39 -1.27 -3.10
CA LEU A 62 -15.20 -0.42 -3.04
C LEU A 62 -15.34 0.82 -3.93
N ALA A 63 -15.99 0.71 -5.08
CA ALA A 63 -16.28 1.83 -5.95
C ALA A 63 -17.23 2.83 -5.26
N GLU A 64 -18.27 2.33 -4.62
CA GLU A 64 -19.18 3.14 -3.79
C GLU A 64 -18.44 3.84 -2.65
N TYR A 65 -17.63 3.08 -1.89
CA TYR A 65 -16.85 3.63 -0.78
C TYR A 65 -15.88 4.74 -1.20
N TYR A 66 -15.21 4.58 -2.35
CA TYR A 66 -14.26 5.58 -2.86
C TYR A 66 -14.89 6.63 -3.78
N GLY A 67 -16.19 6.55 -4.09
CA GLY A 67 -16.88 7.49 -4.98
C GLY A 67 -16.36 7.48 -6.43
N ILE A 68 -16.05 6.29 -6.96
CA ILE A 68 -15.51 6.09 -8.31
C ILE A 68 -16.27 4.99 -9.06
N GLU A 69 -16.03 4.83 -10.36
CA GLU A 69 -16.69 3.79 -11.14
C GLU A 69 -16.03 2.42 -10.92
N GLN A 70 -16.83 1.36 -10.93
CA GLN A 70 -16.36 -0.03 -10.79
C GLN A 70 -15.24 -0.39 -11.80
N LYS A 71 -15.36 0.07 -13.06
CA LYS A 71 -14.36 -0.17 -14.11
C LYS A 71 -12.99 0.46 -13.86
N GLN A 72 -12.87 1.28 -12.83
CA GLN A 72 -11.63 1.96 -12.42
C GLN A 72 -10.90 1.25 -11.29
N ILE A 73 -11.40 0.10 -10.84
CA ILE A 73 -10.83 -0.67 -9.73
C ILE A 73 -10.45 -2.08 -10.18
N LEU A 74 -9.25 -2.51 -9.81
CA LEU A 74 -8.85 -3.92 -9.81
C LEU A 74 -8.49 -4.35 -8.38
N VAL A 75 -9.18 -5.36 -7.87
CA VAL A 75 -8.88 -5.96 -6.55
C VAL A 75 -7.69 -6.91 -6.68
N THR A 76 -6.75 -6.81 -5.74
CA THR A 76 -5.51 -7.58 -5.69
C THR A 76 -5.26 -8.15 -4.30
N ARG A 77 -4.36 -9.13 -4.17
CA ARG A 77 -3.95 -9.70 -2.87
C ARG A 77 -3.00 -8.76 -2.12
N GLY A 78 -3.54 -7.62 -1.65
CA GLY A 78 -2.79 -6.51 -1.07
C GLY A 78 -2.12 -5.63 -2.14
N SER A 79 -1.67 -4.44 -1.74
CA SER A 79 -0.93 -3.52 -2.62
C SER A 79 0.37 -4.13 -3.17
N SER A 80 0.93 -5.15 -2.51
CA SER A 80 2.11 -5.85 -3.00
C SER A 80 1.88 -6.56 -4.34
N GLU A 81 0.74 -7.25 -4.53
CA GLU A 81 0.39 -7.84 -5.82
C GLU A 81 0.08 -6.76 -6.86
N ALA A 82 -0.52 -5.64 -6.44
CA ALA A 82 -0.74 -4.50 -7.33
C ALA A 82 0.57 -3.95 -7.91
N ILE A 83 1.62 -3.82 -7.08
CA ILE A 83 2.96 -3.40 -7.51
C ILE A 83 3.52 -4.41 -8.53
N ASP A 84 3.46 -5.70 -8.24
CA ASP A 84 3.95 -6.78 -9.12
C ASP A 84 3.24 -6.76 -10.47
N VAL A 85 1.90 -6.66 -10.48
CA VAL A 85 1.07 -6.61 -11.70
C VAL A 85 1.47 -5.42 -12.58
N LEU A 86 1.66 -4.23 -11.99
CA LEU A 86 2.06 -3.04 -12.73
C LEU A 86 3.47 -3.20 -13.31
N ILE A 87 4.44 -3.67 -12.52
CA ILE A 87 5.81 -3.85 -13.00
C ILE A 87 5.85 -4.90 -14.12
N ARG A 88 5.20 -6.04 -13.97
CA ARG A 88 5.11 -7.08 -15.03
C ARG A 88 4.40 -6.59 -16.28
N GLY A 89 3.38 -5.75 -16.12
CA GLY A 89 2.59 -5.22 -17.25
C GLY A 89 3.31 -4.14 -18.05
N PHE A 90 4.17 -3.35 -17.40
CA PHE A 90 4.74 -2.15 -18.02
C PHE A 90 6.26 -2.20 -18.22
N CYS A 91 6.98 -3.08 -17.53
CA CYS A 91 8.44 -3.16 -17.65
C CYS A 91 8.89 -4.45 -18.34
N ALA A 92 9.41 -4.33 -19.55
CA ALA A 92 10.09 -5.43 -20.25
C ALA A 92 11.40 -5.79 -19.52
N ALA A 93 11.61 -7.09 -19.24
CA ALA A 93 12.77 -7.59 -18.54
C ALA A 93 14.08 -7.25 -19.25
N GLY A 94 15.08 -6.83 -18.50
CA GLY A 94 16.43 -6.48 -19.02
C GLY A 94 16.49 -5.18 -19.83
N LYS A 95 15.37 -4.48 -20.01
CA LYS A 95 15.29 -3.25 -20.82
C LYS A 95 14.72 -2.07 -20.05
N ASP A 96 13.51 -2.23 -19.52
CA ASP A 96 12.78 -1.14 -18.89
C ASP A 96 13.13 -0.97 -17.41
N LYS A 97 12.80 0.18 -16.87
CA LYS A 97 13.18 0.60 -15.50
C LYS A 97 11.98 1.14 -14.75
N ILE A 98 12.08 1.06 -13.43
CA ILE A 98 11.27 1.86 -12.51
C ILE A 98 12.12 2.96 -11.88
N LEU A 99 11.48 4.06 -11.45
CA LEU A 99 12.08 5.07 -10.59
C LEU A 99 11.45 4.99 -9.21
N ILE A 100 12.29 4.99 -8.18
CA ILE A 100 11.90 5.00 -6.77
C ILE A 100 12.65 6.10 -6.01
N CYS A 101 12.05 6.58 -4.91
CA CYS A 101 12.59 7.65 -4.07
C CYS A 101 12.94 7.11 -2.68
N PRO A 102 14.12 6.46 -2.47
CA PRO A 102 14.50 5.93 -1.17
C PRO A 102 14.81 7.07 -0.16
N PRO A 103 14.59 6.84 1.17
CA PRO A 103 14.07 5.61 1.74
C PRO A 103 12.56 5.51 1.51
N THR A 104 12.11 4.40 0.93
CA THR A 104 10.71 4.15 0.62
C THR A 104 10.36 2.67 0.79
N PHE A 105 9.16 2.25 0.43
CA PHE A 105 8.71 0.87 0.58
C PHE A 105 9.51 -0.09 -0.31
N ASP A 106 10.22 -1.04 0.30
CA ASP A 106 11.20 -1.90 -0.39
C ASP A 106 10.59 -2.87 -1.42
N MET A 107 9.29 -3.11 -1.38
CA MET A 107 8.63 -3.99 -2.35
C MET A 107 8.72 -3.47 -3.79
N TYR A 108 8.83 -2.16 -4.02
CA TYR A 108 9.05 -1.64 -5.38
C TYR A 108 10.36 -2.19 -5.96
N ARG A 109 11.44 -2.09 -5.19
CA ARG A 109 12.76 -2.62 -5.56
C ARG A 109 12.72 -4.14 -5.74
N LEU A 110 12.10 -4.86 -4.80
CA LEU A 110 12.06 -6.31 -4.82
C LEU A 110 11.35 -6.83 -6.08
N TYR A 111 10.16 -6.32 -6.40
CA TYR A 111 9.41 -6.76 -7.58
C TYR A 111 10.06 -6.32 -8.89
N ALA A 112 10.74 -5.15 -8.93
CA ALA A 112 11.54 -4.77 -10.08
C ALA A 112 12.70 -5.74 -10.30
N SER A 113 13.39 -6.15 -9.21
CA SER A 113 14.47 -7.13 -9.30
C SER A 113 13.97 -8.50 -9.76
N ILE A 114 12.81 -8.97 -9.28
CA ILE A 114 12.19 -10.22 -9.72
C ILE A 114 11.84 -10.18 -11.22
N GLN A 115 11.37 -9.03 -11.72
CA GLN A 115 11.05 -8.80 -13.14
C GLN A 115 12.31 -8.59 -13.98
N ASN A 116 13.50 -8.51 -13.37
CA ASN A 116 14.73 -8.08 -14.07
C ASN A 116 14.58 -6.69 -14.74
N ALA A 117 13.83 -5.79 -14.09
CA ALA A 117 13.71 -4.39 -14.50
C ALA A 117 14.79 -3.55 -13.80
N GLY A 118 15.34 -2.57 -14.52
CA GLY A 118 16.30 -1.62 -13.97
C GLY A 118 15.65 -0.73 -12.88
N ILE A 119 16.47 -0.19 -11.99
CA ILE A 119 16.02 0.65 -10.88
C ILE A 119 16.79 1.96 -10.89
N VAL A 120 16.08 3.05 -11.16
CA VAL A 120 16.57 4.42 -10.98
C VAL A 120 16.25 4.87 -9.56
N ARG A 121 17.24 5.40 -8.85
CA ARG A 121 17.08 5.84 -7.45
C ARG A 121 17.33 7.34 -7.37
N VAL A 122 16.32 8.09 -6.93
CA VAL A 122 16.43 9.51 -6.59
C VAL A 122 16.10 9.63 -5.11
N PRO A 123 17.09 9.76 -4.22
CA PRO A 123 16.85 9.78 -2.79
C PRO A 123 15.98 10.96 -2.35
N LEU A 124 15.13 10.73 -1.37
CA LEU A 124 14.41 11.79 -0.68
C LEU A 124 15.39 12.72 0.05
N LEU A 125 15.06 13.99 0.13
CA LEU A 125 15.89 15.02 0.73
C LEU A 125 15.82 14.97 2.26
N ALA A 126 16.74 14.25 2.90
CA ALA A 126 16.78 14.06 4.36
C ALA A 126 16.85 15.40 5.12
N ALA A 127 17.53 16.42 4.56
CA ALA A 127 17.60 17.76 5.12
C ALA A 127 16.27 18.53 5.07
N ARG A 128 15.30 18.06 4.28
CA ARG A 128 13.94 18.60 4.16
C ARG A 128 12.89 17.60 4.62
N ASP A 129 13.14 16.92 5.72
CA ASP A 129 12.25 15.90 6.28
C ASP A 129 11.81 14.86 5.25
N PHE A 130 12.73 14.41 4.39
CA PHE A 130 12.48 13.44 3.33
C PHE A 130 11.47 13.90 2.27
N ALA A 131 11.51 15.18 1.88
CA ALA A 131 10.75 15.69 0.74
C ALA A 131 11.24 15.08 -0.60
N LEU A 132 10.39 15.12 -1.63
CA LEU A 132 10.77 14.75 -3.00
C LEU A 132 11.76 15.75 -3.59
N ASP A 133 12.74 15.25 -4.34
CA ASP A 133 13.55 16.05 -5.26
C ASP A 133 12.95 15.95 -6.67
N VAL A 134 11.99 16.81 -6.96
CA VAL A 134 11.24 16.76 -8.22
C VAL A 134 12.14 17.03 -9.42
N ASP A 135 13.09 17.93 -9.31
CA ASP A 135 13.99 18.26 -10.41
C ASP A 135 14.89 17.07 -10.77
N ASP A 136 15.46 16.42 -9.77
CA ASP A 136 16.28 15.23 -10.00
C ASP A 136 15.42 14.01 -10.45
N ILE A 137 14.18 13.88 -9.97
CA ILE A 137 13.25 12.86 -10.48
C ILE A 137 13.02 13.06 -11.98
N LEU A 138 12.67 14.26 -12.41
CA LEU A 138 12.38 14.55 -13.82
C LEU A 138 13.60 14.42 -14.71
N LYS A 139 14.78 14.82 -14.23
CA LYS A 139 16.07 14.70 -14.93
C LYS A 139 16.52 13.24 -15.09
N ALA A 140 16.21 12.38 -14.11
CA ALA A 140 16.60 10.97 -14.11
C ALA A 140 15.72 10.10 -15.05
N LEU A 141 14.62 10.64 -15.58
CA LEU A 141 13.72 9.91 -16.49
C LEU A 141 14.34 9.80 -17.90
N ASP A 142 14.44 8.57 -18.38
CA ASP A 142 14.78 8.25 -19.76
C ASP A 142 13.64 7.50 -20.49
N ALA A 143 13.84 7.15 -21.77
CA ALA A 143 12.83 6.46 -22.58
C ALA A 143 12.48 5.05 -22.06
N ASN A 144 13.35 4.44 -21.25
CA ASN A 144 13.16 3.12 -20.66
C ASN A 144 12.53 3.18 -19.26
N THR A 145 12.39 4.36 -18.65
CA THR A 145 11.72 4.51 -17.36
C THR A 145 10.20 4.47 -17.56
N LYS A 146 9.56 3.37 -17.15
CA LYS A 146 8.13 3.11 -17.37
C LYS A 146 7.24 3.42 -16.19
N ILE A 147 7.78 3.40 -14.98
CA ILE A 147 7.01 3.64 -13.77
C ILE A 147 7.81 4.54 -12.82
N VAL A 148 7.15 5.56 -12.28
CA VAL A 148 7.62 6.37 -11.15
C VAL A 148 6.76 6.02 -9.93
N PHE A 149 7.35 5.46 -8.88
CA PHE A 149 6.67 5.19 -7.62
C PHE A 149 6.83 6.34 -6.64
N VAL A 150 5.71 6.85 -6.13
CA VAL A 150 5.64 7.85 -5.06
C VAL A 150 4.79 7.30 -3.93
N CYS A 151 5.38 7.10 -2.74
CA CYS A 151 4.65 6.64 -1.56
C CYS A 151 4.21 7.85 -0.74
N SER A 152 2.90 8.02 -0.51
CA SER A 152 2.36 9.18 0.24
C SER A 152 1.06 8.81 0.96
N PRO A 153 1.07 8.79 2.32
CA PRO A 153 2.23 8.96 3.23
C PRO A 153 3.33 7.93 3.03
N ASN A 154 4.60 8.36 3.12
CA ASN A 154 5.73 7.51 2.82
C ASN A 154 6.03 6.50 3.95
N ASN A 155 6.39 5.31 3.59
CA ASN A 155 6.91 4.29 4.48
C ASN A 155 8.42 4.07 4.15
N PRO A 156 9.36 4.33 5.09
CA PRO A 156 9.14 4.35 6.53
C PRO A 156 9.12 5.74 7.18
N THR A 157 9.21 6.82 6.45
CA THR A 157 9.44 8.16 7.00
C THR A 157 8.19 8.81 7.62
N GLY A 158 6.98 8.45 7.15
CA GLY A 158 5.70 8.78 7.75
C GLY A 158 4.98 9.99 7.15
N GLN A 159 5.70 10.95 6.55
CA GLN A 159 5.07 12.18 6.04
C GLN A 159 4.37 11.97 4.70
N SER A 160 3.34 12.78 4.47
CA SER A 160 2.77 12.97 3.13
C SER A 160 3.72 13.78 2.27
N MET A 161 3.80 13.43 0.99
CA MET A 161 4.54 14.23 0.00
C MET A 161 3.75 15.49 -0.35
N ALA A 162 4.45 16.58 -0.62
CA ALA A 162 3.83 17.84 -0.97
C ALA A 162 3.01 17.69 -2.26
N ARG A 163 1.73 18.10 -2.20
CA ARG A 163 0.82 17.98 -3.33
C ARG A 163 1.32 18.67 -4.60
N PRO A 164 1.86 19.90 -4.56
CA PRO A 164 2.40 20.54 -5.76
C PRO A 164 3.53 19.75 -6.43
N ASP A 165 4.35 19.03 -5.66
CA ASP A 165 5.44 18.21 -6.16
C ASP A 165 4.90 17.00 -6.92
N ILE A 166 3.89 16.31 -6.33
CA ILE A 166 3.23 15.18 -7.01
C ILE A 166 2.51 15.65 -8.27
N GLU A 167 1.79 16.79 -8.23
CA GLU A 167 1.13 17.35 -9.42
C GLU A 167 2.12 17.70 -10.54
N ARG A 168 3.28 18.23 -10.19
CA ARG A 168 4.34 18.52 -11.15
C ARG A 168 4.88 17.24 -11.78
N ILE A 169 5.14 16.19 -10.99
CA ILE A 169 5.56 14.89 -11.50
C ILE A 169 4.49 14.34 -12.47
N CYS A 170 3.21 14.33 -12.08
CA CYS A 170 2.13 13.86 -12.95
C CYS A 170 2.07 14.62 -14.26
N ARG A 171 2.21 15.94 -14.24
CA ARG A 171 2.16 16.77 -15.45
C ARG A 171 3.34 16.51 -16.39
N GLU A 172 4.55 16.48 -15.86
CA GLU A 172 5.79 16.37 -16.64
C GLU A 172 6.09 14.93 -17.14
N THR A 173 5.42 13.91 -16.56
CA THR A 173 5.57 12.51 -16.98
C THR A 173 4.49 12.05 -17.94
N ALA A 174 3.54 12.91 -18.31
CA ALA A 174 2.45 12.57 -19.23
C ALA A 174 2.99 12.01 -20.57
N GLY A 175 2.52 10.83 -20.97
CA GLY A 175 2.98 10.10 -22.16
C GLY A 175 4.39 9.50 -22.06
N ARG A 176 5.08 9.58 -20.93
CA ARG A 176 6.45 9.08 -20.72
C ARG A 176 6.53 7.91 -19.76
N ALA A 177 5.82 7.97 -18.63
CA ALA A 177 5.84 6.94 -17.61
C ALA A 177 4.51 6.92 -16.83
N LEU A 178 4.17 5.79 -16.23
CA LEU A 178 3.12 5.74 -15.20
C LEU A 178 3.63 6.45 -13.94
N VAL A 179 2.75 7.19 -13.27
CA VAL A 179 2.96 7.66 -11.90
C VAL A 179 2.09 6.82 -10.97
N VAL A 180 2.73 6.00 -10.17
CA VAL A 180 2.05 5.14 -9.18
C VAL A 180 2.18 5.80 -7.82
N ILE A 181 1.05 6.32 -7.31
CA ILE A 181 0.98 6.93 -5.98
C ILE A 181 0.46 5.86 -5.01
N ASP A 182 1.33 5.42 -4.12
CA ASP A 182 0.95 4.44 -3.09
C ASP A 182 0.33 5.16 -1.89
N GLU A 183 -0.98 5.03 -1.77
CA GLU A 183 -1.82 5.64 -0.75
C GLU A 183 -2.18 4.65 0.38
N ALA A 184 -1.32 3.69 0.71
CA ALA A 184 -1.60 2.66 1.72
C ALA A 184 -1.95 3.20 3.12
N TYR A 185 -1.67 4.47 3.39
CA TYR A 185 -1.89 5.13 4.68
C TYR A 185 -2.78 6.38 4.58
N HIS A 186 -3.44 6.63 3.44
CA HIS A 186 -4.11 7.91 3.17
C HIS A 186 -5.24 8.24 4.16
N GLU A 187 -5.91 7.23 4.76
CA GLU A 187 -6.97 7.46 5.74
C GLU A 187 -6.46 8.09 7.04
N TYR A 188 -5.17 7.96 7.31
CA TYR A 188 -4.51 8.58 8.47
C TYR A 188 -3.97 9.99 8.16
N ALA A 189 -3.89 10.36 6.89
CA ALA A 189 -3.38 11.66 6.47
C ALA A 189 -4.36 12.80 6.78
N THR A 190 -3.81 14.01 6.90
CA THR A 190 -4.58 15.25 7.06
C THR A 190 -4.83 15.94 5.72
N GLY A 191 -3.96 15.73 4.74
CA GLY A 191 -3.95 16.41 3.45
C GLY A 191 -4.86 15.82 2.35
N GLY A 192 -5.69 14.82 2.67
CA GLY A 192 -6.59 14.18 1.68
C GLY A 192 -5.86 13.16 0.78
N HIS A 193 -6.46 12.86 -0.36
CA HIS A 193 -6.03 11.84 -1.32
C HIS A 193 -5.80 12.44 -2.71
N TYR A 194 -5.29 11.61 -3.65
CA TYR A 194 -4.92 12.04 -5.00
C TYR A 194 -5.88 11.52 -6.11
N LEU A 195 -7.13 11.18 -5.77
CA LEU A 195 -8.13 10.70 -6.75
C LEU A 195 -8.38 11.69 -7.89
N ASP A 196 -8.37 12.99 -7.59
CA ASP A 196 -8.55 14.04 -8.59
C ASP A 196 -7.39 14.11 -9.58
N LEU A 197 -6.15 13.80 -9.17
CA LEU A 197 -5.00 13.70 -10.10
C LEU A 197 -5.20 12.55 -11.08
N ARG A 198 -5.66 11.39 -10.61
CA ARG A 198 -6.01 10.26 -11.45
C ARG A 198 -7.13 10.63 -12.45
N ASN A 199 -8.09 11.48 -12.06
CA ASN A 199 -9.13 11.95 -12.97
C ASN A 199 -8.60 12.88 -14.07
N ARG A 200 -7.54 13.64 -13.77
CA ARG A 200 -6.90 14.57 -14.72
C ARG A 200 -5.86 13.91 -15.64
N TYR A 201 -5.24 12.82 -15.20
CA TYR A 201 -4.13 12.18 -15.88
C TYR A 201 -4.34 10.66 -15.98
N GLU A 202 -4.53 10.14 -17.20
CA GLU A 202 -4.78 8.71 -17.44
C GLU A 202 -3.62 7.79 -16.99
N HIS A 203 -2.39 8.30 -16.98
CA HIS A 203 -1.20 7.57 -16.57
C HIS A 203 -0.95 7.59 -15.06
N VAL A 204 -1.82 8.22 -14.27
CA VAL A 204 -1.76 8.20 -12.81
C VAL A 204 -2.55 7.01 -12.27
N VAL A 205 -1.91 6.25 -11.42
CA VAL A 205 -2.44 5.05 -10.77
C VAL A 205 -2.32 5.21 -9.27
N LEU A 206 -3.39 4.90 -8.53
CA LEU A 206 -3.34 4.88 -7.08
C LEU A 206 -3.32 3.43 -6.58
N LEU A 207 -2.50 3.16 -5.57
CA LEU A 207 -2.55 1.91 -4.82
C LEU A 207 -3.21 2.15 -3.47
N ARG A 208 -4.17 1.29 -3.11
CA ARG A 208 -4.85 1.32 -1.82
C ARG A 208 -4.89 -0.06 -1.19
N THR A 209 -5.15 -0.12 0.10
CA THR A 209 -5.20 -1.40 0.83
C THR A 209 -6.14 -1.35 2.02
N LEU A 210 -6.87 -2.41 2.24
CA LEU A 210 -7.67 -2.59 3.45
C LEU A 210 -6.86 -3.15 4.64
N SER A 211 -5.55 -3.36 4.44
CA SER A 211 -4.67 -3.89 5.49
C SER A 211 -4.52 -2.97 6.71
N LYS A 212 -4.74 -1.65 6.54
CA LYS A 212 -4.49 -0.64 7.57
C LYS A 212 -5.79 -0.09 8.15
N PHE A 213 -6.56 0.62 7.36
CA PHE A 213 -7.77 1.33 7.74
C PHE A 213 -8.82 0.40 8.38
N VAL A 214 -9.23 -0.67 7.69
CA VAL A 214 -10.23 -1.62 8.20
C VAL A 214 -9.61 -2.82 8.92
N SER A 215 -8.32 -2.75 9.30
CA SER A 215 -7.63 -3.77 10.11
C SER A 215 -7.60 -5.19 9.49
N LEU A 216 -7.61 -5.30 8.16
CA LEU A 216 -7.66 -6.57 7.42
C LEU A 216 -6.29 -6.99 6.83
N ALA A 217 -5.18 -6.75 7.56
CA ALA A 217 -3.85 -7.12 7.09
C ALA A 217 -3.71 -8.61 6.73
N GLY A 218 -4.35 -9.49 7.50
CA GLY A 218 -4.33 -10.95 7.28
C GLY A 218 -5.20 -11.42 6.10
N VAL A 219 -6.20 -10.63 5.68
CA VAL A 219 -7.12 -10.96 4.57
C VAL A 219 -6.51 -10.68 3.20
N ARG A 220 -5.51 -9.82 3.13
CA ARG A 220 -4.78 -9.49 1.89
C ARG A 220 -5.63 -8.84 0.81
N CYS A 221 -6.35 -7.76 1.11
CA CYS A 221 -7.08 -6.98 0.11
C CYS A 221 -6.37 -5.66 -0.20
N GLY A 222 -6.03 -5.46 -1.47
CA GLY A 222 -5.48 -4.25 -2.03
C GLY A 222 -6.15 -3.90 -3.35
N LEU A 223 -5.84 -2.72 -3.87
CA LEU A 223 -6.49 -2.16 -5.04
C LEU A 223 -5.49 -1.47 -5.96
N ILE A 224 -5.71 -1.62 -7.26
CA ILE A 224 -5.26 -0.68 -8.28
C ILE A 224 -6.46 0.20 -8.63
N VAL A 225 -6.30 1.52 -8.55
CA VAL A 225 -7.28 2.49 -9.03
C VAL A 225 -6.66 3.25 -10.18
N GLY A 226 -7.27 3.19 -11.36
CA GLY A 226 -6.69 3.76 -12.58
C GLY A 226 -7.72 4.03 -13.69
N ALA A 227 -7.25 4.46 -14.85
CA ALA A 227 -8.08 4.59 -16.04
C ALA A 227 -8.68 3.22 -16.45
N PRO A 228 -9.92 3.17 -16.94
CA PRO A 228 -10.60 1.89 -17.28
C PRO A 228 -9.77 0.99 -18.19
N GLN A 229 -9.13 1.53 -19.22
CA GLN A 229 -8.30 0.77 -20.14
C GLN A 229 -7.04 0.20 -19.46
N LEU A 230 -6.45 0.92 -18.48
CA LEU A 230 -5.35 0.39 -17.69
C LEU A 230 -5.81 -0.77 -16.80
N ILE A 231 -6.99 -0.64 -16.18
CA ILE A 231 -7.58 -1.69 -15.35
C ILE A 231 -7.87 -2.95 -16.17
N GLU A 232 -8.45 -2.79 -17.37
CA GLU A 232 -8.68 -3.91 -18.30
C GLU A 232 -7.36 -4.59 -18.68
N PHE A 233 -6.35 -3.83 -19.03
CA PHE A 233 -5.02 -4.35 -19.34
C PHE A 233 -4.38 -5.08 -18.15
N ALA A 234 -4.46 -4.51 -16.94
CA ALA A 234 -3.90 -5.13 -15.74
C ALA A 234 -4.52 -6.51 -15.43
N GLN A 235 -5.76 -6.76 -15.87
CA GLN A 235 -6.42 -8.06 -15.76
C GLN A 235 -5.75 -9.15 -16.62
N VAL A 236 -5.02 -8.80 -17.68
CA VAL A 236 -4.23 -9.74 -18.47
C VAL A 236 -3.10 -10.35 -17.64
N VAL A 237 -2.48 -9.51 -16.80
CA VAL A 237 -1.33 -9.89 -15.99
C VAL A 237 -1.74 -10.59 -14.69
N LEU A 238 -2.88 -10.18 -14.13
CA LEU A 238 -3.41 -10.74 -12.88
C LEU A 238 -4.09 -12.11 -13.17
N PRO A 239 -3.63 -13.23 -12.56
CA PRO A 239 -4.29 -14.53 -12.73
C PRO A 239 -5.77 -14.47 -12.34
N PRO A 240 -6.65 -15.30 -12.93
CA PRO A 240 -8.03 -15.43 -12.48
C PRO A 240 -8.10 -16.09 -11.10
N TYR A 241 -9.22 -15.91 -10.40
CA TYR A 241 -9.51 -16.56 -9.11
C TYR A 241 -8.50 -16.25 -7.98
N THR A 242 -7.76 -15.16 -8.09
CA THR A 242 -6.71 -14.83 -7.11
C THR A 242 -7.26 -14.43 -5.74
N PHE A 243 -8.52 -13.98 -5.67
CA PHE A 243 -9.11 -13.52 -4.42
C PHE A 243 -10.07 -14.60 -3.87
N PRO A 244 -9.70 -15.31 -2.78
CA PRO A 244 -10.43 -16.46 -2.30
C PRO A 244 -11.76 -16.10 -1.64
N THR A 245 -12.74 -17.02 -1.71
CA THR A 245 -14.09 -16.86 -1.15
C THR A 245 -14.10 -16.36 0.30
N PRO A 246 -13.33 -16.92 1.26
CA PRO A 246 -13.34 -16.42 2.63
C PRO A 246 -12.88 -14.97 2.75
N SER A 247 -11.91 -14.55 1.92
CA SER A 247 -11.48 -13.16 1.89
C SER A 247 -12.54 -12.23 1.31
N ILE A 248 -13.31 -12.69 0.32
CA ILE A 248 -14.44 -11.91 -0.22
C ILE A 248 -15.46 -11.65 0.89
N GLU A 249 -15.91 -12.70 1.59
CA GLU A 249 -16.92 -12.61 2.65
C GLU A 249 -16.47 -11.70 3.79
N LEU A 250 -15.22 -11.82 4.26
CA LEU A 250 -14.68 -10.96 5.30
C LEU A 250 -14.57 -9.49 4.88
N VAL A 251 -14.18 -9.23 3.62
CA VAL A 251 -14.13 -7.85 3.11
C VAL A 251 -15.53 -7.25 2.97
N GLU A 252 -16.52 -8.04 2.50
CA GLU A 252 -17.91 -7.59 2.41
C GLU A 252 -18.47 -7.16 3.78
N GLN A 253 -18.17 -7.93 4.83
CA GLN A 253 -18.55 -7.60 6.20
C GLN A 253 -17.86 -6.32 6.70
N ALA A 254 -16.56 -6.18 6.43
CA ALA A 254 -15.78 -5.02 6.85
C ALA A 254 -16.18 -3.72 6.14
N LEU A 255 -16.80 -3.82 4.97
CA LEU A 255 -17.32 -2.67 4.21
C LEU A 255 -18.80 -2.37 4.52
N SER A 256 -19.40 -2.99 5.53
CA SER A 256 -20.70 -2.56 6.04
C SER A 256 -20.60 -1.18 6.70
N GLN A 257 -21.69 -0.40 6.69
CA GLN A 257 -21.70 0.95 7.25
C GLN A 257 -21.27 0.97 8.73
N ASP A 258 -21.74 0.00 9.55
CA ASP A 258 -21.35 -0.10 10.95
C ASP A 258 -19.86 -0.40 11.12
N SER A 259 -19.31 -1.30 10.33
CA SER A 259 -17.88 -1.63 10.38
C SER A 259 -17.00 -0.46 9.94
N LEU A 260 -17.42 0.27 8.91
CA LEU A 260 -16.71 1.47 8.44
C LEU A 260 -16.72 2.57 9.51
N ARG A 261 -17.87 2.83 10.15
CA ARG A 261 -17.96 3.79 11.25
C ARG A 261 -17.00 3.46 12.39
N VAL A 262 -16.95 2.21 12.81
CA VAL A 262 -15.99 1.74 13.84
C VAL A 262 -14.55 1.93 13.38
N SER A 263 -14.26 1.69 12.11
CA SER A 263 -12.92 1.88 11.54
C SER A 263 -12.50 3.36 11.54
N GLU A 264 -13.41 4.26 11.21
CA GLU A 264 -13.19 5.72 11.26
C GLU A 264 -12.92 6.20 12.69
N GLU A 265 -13.67 5.73 13.69
CA GLU A 265 -13.44 6.02 15.12
C GLU A 265 -12.04 5.55 15.57
N ARG A 266 -11.60 4.37 15.10
CA ARG A 266 -10.25 3.84 15.36
C ARG A 266 -9.17 4.68 14.69
N VAL A 267 -9.37 5.11 13.44
CA VAL A 267 -8.46 6.03 12.74
C VAL A 267 -8.33 7.34 13.52
N ALA A 268 -9.45 7.92 13.97
CA ALA A 268 -9.43 9.13 14.78
C ALA A 268 -8.65 8.93 16.10
N THR A 269 -8.79 7.78 16.72
CA THR A 269 -8.01 7.41 17.91
C THR A 269 -6.52 7.29 17.60
N ILE A 270 -6.16 6.61 16.53
CA ILE A 270 -4.75 6.48 16.09
C ILE A 270 -4.14 7.85 15.79
N LYS A 271 -4.87 8.76 15.16
CA LYS A 271 -4.40 10.13 14.91
C LYS A 271 -4.10 10.87 16.22
N ARG A 272 -5.01 10.83 17.20
CA ARG A 272 -4.78 11.44 18.51
C ARG A 272 -3.58 10.81 19.24
N GLU A 273 -3.49 9.49 19.22
CA GLU A 273 -2.38 8.76 19.86
C GLU A 273 -1.05 9.04 19.15
N ARG A 274 -1.05 9.20 17.84
CA ARG A 274 0.14 9.61 17.07
C ARG A 274 0.70 10.93 17.59
N GLU A 275 -0.16 11.96 17.71
CA GLU A 275 0.26 13.27 18.22
C GLU A 275 0.74 13.19 19.69
N ARG A 276 0.01 12.44 20.52
CA ARG A 276 0.39 12.24 21.94
C ARG A 276 1.74 11.53 22.08
N LEU A 277 1.92 10.44 21.34
CA LEU A 277 3.17 9.67 21.37
C LEU A 277 4.32 10.48 20.79
N ALA A 278 4.11 11.22 19.71
CA ALA A 278 5.11 12.09 19.12
C ALA A 278 5.56 13.18 20.10
N ALA A 279 4.64 13.78 20.84
CA ALA A 279 4.97 14.78 21.86
C ALA A 279 5.81 14.16 23.00
N ALA A 280 5.37 13.04 23.55
CA ALA A 280 6.08 12.39 24.64
C ALA A 280 7.47 11.85 24.24
N LEU A 281 7.64 11.39 23.00
CA LEU A 281 8.94 10.91 22.51
C LEU A 281 9.99 12.02 22.37
N ARG A 282 9.58 13.29 22.21
CA ARG A 282 10.53 14.43 22.16
C ARG A 282 11.24 14.64 23.50
N ASP A 283 10.61 14.24 24.61
CA ASP A 283 11.16 14.38 25.95
C ASP A 283 12.02 13.16 26.36
N VAL A 284 12.10 12.12 25.52
CA VAL A 284 12.92 10.93 25.79
C VAL A 284 14.39 11.23 25.48
N PRO A 285 15.32 11.13 26.44
CA PRO A 285 16.73 11.59 26.28
C PRO A 285 17.51 10.94 25.14
N GLN A 286 17.15 9.73 24.75
CA GLN A 286 17.79 9.01 23.63
C GLN A 286 17.19 9.34 22.26
N VAL A 287 16.07 10.07 22.20
CA VAL A 287 15.44 10.52 20.95
C VAL A 287 16.01 11.86 20.54
N MET A 288 16.62 11.92 19.38
CA MET A 288 17.23 13.13 18.83
C MET A 288 16.26 13.94 17.97
N LYS A 289 15.34 13.24 17.28
CA LYS A 289 14.32 13.86 16.42
C LYS A 289 13.11 12.95 16.31
N VAL A 290 11.93 13.51 16.36
CA VAL A 290 10.67 12.87 15.96
C VAL A 290 10.27 13.47 14.63
N PHE A 291 10.16 12.63 13.58
CA PHE A 291 9.77 13.09 12.26
C PHE A 291 8.24 13.29 12.18
N PRO A 292 7.77 14.26 11.39
CA PRO A 292 6.34 14.39 11.10
C PRO A 292 5.77 13.11 10.52
N SER A 293 4.52 12.79 10.83
CA SER A 293 3.87 11.62 10.26
C SER A 293 2.39 11.87 10.00
N ASP A 294 1.95 11.40 8.83
CA ASP A 294 0.55 11.28 8.39
C ASP A 294 0.12 9.81 8.28
N ALA A 295 0.94 8.88 8.76
CA ALA A 295 0.67 7.44 8.76
C ALA A 295 0.19 6.93 10.13
N ASN A 296 -0.04 5.62 10.23
CA ASN A 296 -0.33 4.94 11.51
C ASN A 296 0.96 4.53 12.26
N PHE A 297 2.05 5.22 12.03
CA PHE A 297 3.33 5.02 12.71
C PHE A 297 4.10 6.35 12.78
N ILE A 298 5.13 6.38 13.61
CA ILE A 298 6.07 7.49 13.73
C ILE A 298 7.46 6.96 13.44
N MET A 299 8.30 7.77 12.79
CA MET A 299 9.74 7.54 12.73
C MET A 299 10.46 8.49 13.67
N VAL A 300 11.41 7.95 14.43
CA VAL A 300 12.30 8.74 15.31
C VAL A 300 13.75 8.49 14.94
N LYS A 301 14.59 9.51 15.04
CA LYS A 301 16.04 9.38 15.06
C LYS A 301 16.48 9.28 16.50
N THR A 302 17.27 8.28 16.84
CA THR A 302 17.80 8.05 18.19
C THR A 302 19.32 8.18 18.21
N ARG A 303 19.92 8.16 19.38
CA ARG A 303 21.39 8.10 19.54
C ARG A 303 21.94 6.73 19.12
N ASP A 304 21.18 5.69 19.40
CA ASP A 304 21.48 4.28 19.05
C ASP A 304 20.16 3.54 18.82
N GLY A 305 19.84 3.27 17.55
CA GLY A 305 18.60 2.60 17.15
C GLY A 305 18.51 1.17 17.65
N GLN A 306 19.65 0.47 17.78
CA GLN A 306 19.66 -0.91 18.26
C GLN A 306 19.44 -0.95 19.77
N ALA A 307 20.05 -0.06 20.54
CA ALA A 307 19.78 0.06 21.98
C ALA A 307 18.32 0.41 22.26
N PHE A 308 17.73 1.33 21.49
CA PHE A 308 16.30 1.66 21.60
C PHE A 308 15.44 0.42 21.33
N ARG A 309 15.70 -0.29 20.23
CA ARG A 309 14.99 -1.53 19.88
C ARG A 309 15.10 -2.59 20.98
N GLU A 310 16.26 -2.77 21.53
CA GLU A 310 16.48 -3.76 22.58
C GLU A 310 15.75 -3.38 23.88
N THR A 311 15.72 -2.09 24.24
CA THR A 311 14.96 -1.57 25.38
C THR A 311 13.45 -1.87 25.20
N ALA A 312 12.90 -1.55 24.03
CA ALA A 312 11.51 -1.88 23.71
C ALA A 312 11.26 -3.40 23.77
N ARG A 313 12.17 -4.21 23.21
CA ARG A 313 12.06 -5.68 23.19
C ARG A 313 12.02 -6.28 24.59
N ARG A 314 12.83 -5.80 25.53
CA ARG A 314 12.79 -6.23 26.95
C ARG A 314 11.46 -5.92 27.62
N ALA A 315 10.77 -4.88 27.15
CA ALA A 315 9.42 -4.55 27.61
C ALA A 315 8.32 -5.30 26.83
N GLY A 316 8.67 -6.30 26.01
CA GLY A 316 7.71 -7.07 25.22
C GLY A 316 7.18 -6.34 23.96
N ILE A 317 7.88 -5.29 23.47
CA ILE A 317 7.45 -4.47 22.35
C ILE A 317 8.45 -4.60 21.20
N LEU A 318 7.93 -4.86 20.00
CA LEU A 318 8.71 -4.89 18.77
C LEU A 318 8.58 -3.57 18.01
N VAL A 319 9.70 -2.95 17.71
CA VAL A 319 9.82 -1.77 16.85
C VAL A 319 10.72 -2.08 15.64
N ARG A 320 10.69 -1.27 14.60
CA ARG A 320 11.47 -1.52 13.37
C ARG A 320 12.67 -0.60 13.27
N THR A 321 13.87 -1.19 13.14
CA THR A 321 15.12 -0.53 12.71
C THR A 321 15.43 -0.89 11.26
N PHE A 322 16.38 -0.20 10.63
CA PHE A 322 16.70 -0.31 9.22
C PHE A 322 18.21 -0.52 9.00
N GLU A 323 18.55 -1.21 7.92
CA GLU A 323 19.94 -1.39 7.48
C GLU A 323 20.36 -0.30 6.48
N ASP A 324 19.41 0.46 5.92
CA ASP A 324 19.68 1.54 4.98
C ASP A 324 20.47 2.66 5.69
N PRO A 325 21.64 3.07 5.20
CA PRO A 325 22.44 4.15 5.80
C PRO A 325 21.70 5.48 5.93
N LEU A 326 20.74 5.79 5.05
CA LEU A 326 19.90 6.98 5.14
C LEU A 326 18.99 6.95 6.39
N LEU A 327 18.78 5.78 6.96
CA LEU A 327 17.95 5.55 8.14
C LEU A 327 18.76 5.00 9.32
N ALA A 328 20.10 5.20 9.32
CA ALA A 328 20.94 4.83 10.45
C ALA A 328 20.37 5.40 11.75
N ASP A 329 20.26 4.58 12.79
CA ASP A 329 19.67 4.90 14.09
C ASP A 329 18.23 5.43 14.07
N CYS A 330 17.54 5.30 12.95
CA CYS A 330 16.11 5.56 12.89
C CYS A 330 15.33 4.32 13.35
N VAL A 331 14.24 4.59 14.08
CA VAL A 331 13.32 3.57 14.57
C VAL A 331 11.90 3.95 14.14
N ARG A 332 11.19 3.02 13.48
CA ARG A 332 9.78 3.19 13.16
C ARG A 332 8.93 2.49 14.22
N ILE A 333 8.00 3.24 14.78
CA ILE A 333 7.10 2.82 15.87
C ILE A 333 5.67 2.89 15.32
N THR A 334 4.99 1.75 15.26
CA THR A 334 3.56 1.71 14.93
C THR A 334 2.75 2.27 16.09
N ILE A 335 1.72 3.05 15.81
CA ILE A 335 0.80 3.57 16.82
C ILE A 335 -0.09 2.42 17.28
N GLY A 336 0.08 2.02 18.53
CA GLY A 336 -0.72 1.01 19.20
C GLY A 336 -1.96 1.59 19.90
N ARG A 337 -2.62 0.76 20.70
CA ARG A 337 -3.62 1.25 21.65
C ARG A 337 -2.96 2.20 22.67
N PRO A 338 -3.73 3.07 23.34
CA PRO A 338 -3.18 3.95 24.38
C PRO A 338 -2.31 3.19 25.42
N THR A 339 -2.76 2.03 25.87
CA THR A 339 -2.03 1.17 26.82
C THR A 339 -0.70 0.65 26.27
N ASP A 340 -0.67 0.30 24.97
CA ASP A 340 0.54 -0.22 24.31
C ASP A 340 1.58 0.91 24.15
N ASN A 341 1.11 2.11 23.77
CA ASN A 341 1.93 3.32 23.66
C ASN A 341 2.49 3.74 25.04
N ASP A 342 1.68 3.68 26.09
CA ASP A 342 2.11 3.97 27.47
C ASP A 342 3.18 2.98 27.96
N GLN A 343 3.06 1.69 27.60
CA GLN A 343 4.05 0.68 27.93
C GLN A 343 5.41 1.00 27.24
N LEU A 344 5.37 1.40 25.97
CA LEU A 344 6.56 1.83 25.26
C LEU A 344 7.21 3.05 25.92
N LEU A 345 6.42 4.08 26.19
CA LEU A 345 6.93 5.31 26.82
C LEU A 345 7.59 5.04 28.16
N ARG A 346 6.97 4.22 29.03
CA ARG A 346 7.58 3.81 30.31
C ARG A 346 8.93 3.12 30.12
N ALA A 347 9.02 2.22 29.15
CA ALA A 347 10.24 1.47 28.88
C ALA A 347 11.38 2.39 28.39
N VAL A 348 11.10 3.29 27.43
CA VAL A 348 12.15 4.11 26.80
C VAL A 348 12.49 5.38 27.60
N ALA A 349 11.62 5.83 28.50
CA ALA A 349 11.91 6.94 29.42
C ALA A 349 12.81 6.54 30.59
N GLY A 350 13.16 5.26 30.73
CA GLY A 350 14.00 4.77 31.84
C GLY A 350 13.28 4.69 33.19
N VAL A 351 11.94 4.74 33.20
CA VAL A 351 11.14 4.51 34.42
C VAL A 351 11.03 2.99 34.60
N GLU A 352 12.05 2.37 35.20
CA GLU A 352 11.93 1.02 35.73
C GLU A 352 10.77 1.00 36.73
N ARG A 353 9.87 -0.01 36.59
CA ARG A 353 9.00 -0.34 37.69
C ARG A 353 9.92 -0.67 38.87
N ALA A 354 9.88 0.11 39.92
CA ALA A 354 10.27 -0.37 41.23
C ALA A 354 9.44 -1.64 41.44
N SER A 355 10.05 -2.80 41.27
CA SER A 355 9.47 -4.08 41.66
C SER A 355 9.20 -3.98 43.14
N ASN A 356 7.91 -3.85 43.48
CA ASN A 356 7.50 -4.14 44.87
C ASN A 356 7.93 -5.58 45.16
N ALA A 357 8.96 -5.70 45.98
CA ALA A 357 9.39 -6.92 46.60
C ALA A 357 8.30 -7.43 47.59
#